data_cd05658740c37309234df9cfee00c1d9
#
_entry.id   cd05658740c37309234df9cfee00c1d9
#
_cell.length_a   1.000
_cell.length_b   1.000
_cell.length_c   1.000
_cell.angle_alpha   90.00
_cell.angle_beta   90.00
_cell.angle_gamma   90.00
#
_symmetry.space_group_name_H-M   'P 1'
#
loop_
_entity.id
_entity.type
_entity.pdbx_description
1 polymer ?
#
loop_
_entity_poly.entity_id
_entity_poly.type
_entity_poly.pdbx_seq_one_letter_code
_entity_poly.pdbx_strand_id
1 'polypeptide(L)'
;MLKIISSFQDYDNIYLITSYYEGISLDFYRNDNLTEEQIKFASACTIQSLSYLREESIIHRDIMMKNIIMDKNKYFNLIDFSFSIDYSEKNNKRINLITYYQVTPPEMLKYKCFDYNSDYYRLGSIIYYLIFKAYPNFVKIQKNNTYIEVNYKDIKNYSENCIDFLNKLLISEPKKRIGFRNINELKKHSWFTGFNWNKLEKKKINSPFKLIENQIDQTLCIKISISDKNLIRYKSNSKKNIYKSLIKQFDYINIIILNNINYLN
;
A
#
# COMPACT_ATOMS: atom_id res chain seq x y z
N MET A 1 3.40 0.74 11.69
CA MET A 1 2.05 1.23 11.35
C MET A 1 1.95 2.70 11.70
N LEU A 2 1.30 3.53 10.88
CA LEU A 2 1.07 4.95 11.16
C LEU A 2 0.25 5.09 12.45
N LYS A 3 0.72 5.95 13.36
CA LYS A 3 -0.02 6.27 14.58
C LYS A 3 -0.87 7.50 14.32
N ILE A 4 -2.19 7.39 14.47
CA ILE A 4 -3.08 8.54 14.48
C ILE A 4 -2.88 9.28 15.80
N ILE A 5 -2.56 10.58 15.70
CA ILE A 5 -2.34 11.46 16.85
C ILE A 5 -3.64 12.17 17.21
N SER A 6 -4.36 12.64 16.20
CA SER A 6 -5.60 13.37 16.34
C SER A 6 -6.41 13.36 15.05
N SER A 7 -7.70 13.63 15.15
CA SER A 7 -8.55 13.91 14.01
C SER A 7 -9.43 15.10 14.30
N PHE A 8 -9.82 15.83 13.28
CA PHE A 8 -10.77 16.93 13.36
C PHE A 8 -11.43 17.13 12.00
N GLN A 9 -12.52 17.85 11.99
CA GLN A 9 -13.23 18.16 10.75
C GLN A 9 -13.61 19.64 10.69
N ASP A 10 -13.73 20.15 9.49
CA ASP A 10 -14.42 21.39 9.17
C ASP A 10 -15.67 21.08 8.36
N TYR A 11 -16.26 22.12 7.72
CA TYR A 11 -17.47 21.97 6.94
C TYR A 11 -17.27 21.09 5.69
N ASP A 12 -16.08 21.11 5.10
CA ASP A 12 -15.77 20.48 3.81
C ASP A 12 -14.89 19.24 3.91
N ASN A 13 -14.10 19.10 5.01
CA ASN A 13 -13.03 18.11 5.09
C ASN A 13 -12.92 17.46 6.45
N ILE A 14 -12.43 16.19 6.44
CA ILE A 14 -11.92 15.50 7.61
C ILE A 14 -10.40 15.51 7.55
N TYR A 15 -9.76 15.84 8.66
CA TYR A 15 -8.31 15.91 8.79
C TYR A 15 -7.84 14.82 9.76
N LEU A 16 -6.87 14.04 9.33
CA LEU A 16 -6.18 13.07 10.17
C LEU A 16 -4.75 13.53 10.38
N ILE A 17 -4.39 13.77 11.64
CA ILE A 17 -3.02 14.05 12.03
C ILE A 17 -2.37 12.72 12.42
N THR A 18 -1.31 12.36 11.72
CA THR A 18 -0.57 11.12 11.97
C THR A 18 0.88 11.42 12.31
N SER A 19 1.57 10.44 12.91
CA SER A 19 3.03 10.51 12.98
C SER A 19 3.60 10.63 11.57
N TYR A 20 4.61 11.50 11.41
CA TYR A 20 5.33 11.60 10.16
C TYR A 20 6.23 10.36 9.97
N TYR A 21 6.15 9.78 8.80
CA TYR A 21 7.01 8.68 8.39
C TYR A 21 8.12 9.24 7.51
N GLU A 22 9.27 9.49 8.10
CA GLU A 22 10.47 9.88 7.35
C GLU A 22 10.95 8.65 6.56
N GLY A 23 10.89 8.73 5.23
CA GLY A 23 11.28 7.59 4.42
C GLY A 23 11.07 7.82 2.92
N ILE A 24 11.42 6.81 2.15
CA ILE A 24 11.40 6.81 0.68
C ILE A 24 10.35 5.81 0.22
N SER A 25 9.46 6.21 -0.70
CA SER A 25 8.46 5.30 -1.25
C SER A 25 9.12 4.24 -2.15
N LEU A 26 8.49 3.07 -2.24
CA LEU A 26 8.92 2.03 -3.18
C LEU A 26 8.85 2.52 -4.64
N ASP A 27 7.99 3.51 -4.92
CA ASP A 27 7.87 4.14 -6.23
C ASP A 27 9.16 4.87 -6.67
N PHE A 28 9.98 5.30 -5.72
CA PHE A 28 11.29 5.87 -6.00
C PHE A 28 12.18 4.91 -6.79
N TYR A 29 12.08 3.62 -6.48
CA TYR A 29 12.86 2.55 -7.12
C TYR A 29 12.21 2.01 -8.41
N ARG A 30 11.15 2.64 -8.91
CA ARG A 30 10.37 2.14 -10.05
C ARG A 30 11.19 1.89 -11.31
N ASN A 31 12.23 2.70 -11.55
CA ASN A 31 13.11 2.60 -12.70
C ASN A 31 14.40 1.82 -12.44
N ASP A 32 14.66 1.46 -11.16
CA ASP A 32 15.88 0.76 -10.77
C ASP A 32 15.77 -0.74 -11.08
N ASN A 33 16.89 -1.35 -11.48
CA ASN A 33 16.97 -2.80 -11.63
C ASN A 33 17.20 -3.46 -10.27
N LEU A 34 16.10 -3.64 -9.54
CA LEU A 34 16.15 -4.29 -8.23
C LEU A 34 16.53 -5.76 -8.35
N THR A 35 17.35 -6.24 -7.41
CA THR A 35 17.65 -7.67 -7.28
C THR A 35 16.43 -8.44 -6.80
N GLU A 36 16.40 -9.75 -7.05
CA GLU A 36 15.33 -10.62 -6.52
C GLU A 36 15.24 -10.55 -4.99
N GLU A 37 16.38 -10.44 -4.29
CA GLU A 37 16.42 -10.30 -2.84
C GLU A 37 15.75 -9.01 -2.36
N GLN A 38 15.97 -7.90 -3.06
CA GLN A 38 15.32 -6.62 -2.76
C GLN A 38 13.81 -6.71 -2.97
N ILE A 39 13.36 -7.27 -4.10
CA ILE A 39 11.93 -7.45 -4.38
C ILE A 39 11.29 -8.38 -3.34
N LYS A 40 11.97 -9.49 -3.01
CA LYS A 40 11.52 -10.45 -1.99
C LYS A 40 11.36 -9.78 -0.63
N PHE A 41 12.33 -8.97 -0.20
CA PHE A 41 12.30 -8.26 1.07
C PHE A 41 11.15 -7.24 1.13
N ALA A 42 10.99 -6.39 0.10
CA ALA A 42 9.89 -5.43 0.02
C ALA A 42 8.52 -6.14 0.03
N SER A 43 8.41 -7.25 -0.72
CA SER A 43 7.21 -8.10 -0.73
C SER A 43 6.92 -8.70 0.64
N ALA A 44 7.94 -9.21 1.34
CA ALA A 44 7.79 -9.78 2.68
C ALA A 44 7.31 -8.74 3.70
N CYS A 45 7.86 -7.52 3.68
CA CYS A 45 7.38 -6.43 4.52
C CYS A 45 5.90 -6.09 4.25
N THR A 46 5.52 -6.04 2.97
CA THR A 46 4.13 -5.77 2.57
C THR A 46 3.19 -6.91 2.99
N ILE A 47 3.60 -8.18 2.81
CA ILE A 47 2.82 -9.35 3.25
C ILE A 47 2.65 -9.34 4.77
N GLN A 48 3.67 -8.97 5.53
CA GLN A 48 3.57 -8.85 6.99
C GLN A 48 2.53 -7.79 7.38
N SER A 49 2.51 -6.64 6.71
CA SER A 49 1.50 -5.59 6.93
C SER A 49 0.10 -6.09 6.57
N LEU A 50 -0.07 -6.75 5.42
CA LEU A 50 -1.35 -7.33 4.99
C LEU A 50 -1.83 -8.46 5.92
N SER A 51 -0.89 -9.22 6.53
CA SER A 51 -1.22 -10.24 7.54
C SER A 51 -1.87 -9.62 8.76
N TYR A 52 -1.27 -8.56 9.27
CA TYR A 52 -1.83 -7.80 10.39
C TYR A 52 -3.21 -7.21 10.05
N LEU A 53 -3.36 -6.58 8.88
CA LEU A 53 -4.64 -6.01 8.46
C LEU A 53 -5.75 -7.08 8.36
N ARG A 54 -5.41 -8.27 7.85
CA ARG A 54 -6.36 -9.38 7.78
C ARG A 54 -6.77 -9.89 9.16
N GLU A 55 -5.83 -9.95 10.13
CA GLU A 55 -6.12 -10.31 11.52
C GLU A 55 -7.08 -9.30 12.18
N GLU A 56 -6.94 -8.01 11.85
CA GLU A 56 -7.81 -6.93 12.29
C GLU A 56 -9.07 -6.75 11.42
N SER A 57 -9.33 -7.67 10.49
CA SER A 57 -10.48 -7.61 9.56
C SER A 57 -10.48 -6.35 8.68
N ILE A 58 -9.33 -5.82 8.30
CA ILE A 58 -9.20 -4.63 7.46
C ILE A 58 -8.74 -5.01 6.06
N ILE A 59 -9.37 -4.44 5.03
CA ILE A 59 -8.91 -4.45 3.65
C ILE A 59 -8.36 -3.05 3.33
N HIS A 60 -7.14 -2.98 2.80
CA HIS A 60 -6.48 -1.70 2.51
C HIS A 60 -7.06 -1.00 1.29
N ARG A 61 -7.28 -1.73 0.21
CA ARG A 61 -7.85 -1.30 -1.08
C ARG A 61 -7.03 -0.33 -1.93
N ASP A 62 -5.88 0.14 -1.43
CA ASP A 62 -4.99 1.02 -2.20
C ASP A 62 -3.52 0.63 -2.09
N ILE A 63 -3.23 -0.67 -2.33
CA ILE A 63 -1.87 -1.18 -2.41
C ILE A 63 -1.23 -0.68 -3.71
N MET A 64 -0.25 0.20 -3.57
CA MET A 64 0.53 0.76 -4.67
C MET A 64 1.92 1.18 -4.19
N MET A 65 2.89 1.29 -5.10
CA MET A 65 4.29 1.56 -4.74
C MET A 65 4.48 2.85 -3.95
N LYS A 66 3.71 3.90 -4.24
CA LYS A 66 3.76 5.17 -3.50
C LYS A 66 3.26 5.07 -2.05
N ASN A 67 2.43 4.05 -1.75
CA ASN A 67 1.88 3.82 -0.41
C ASN A 67 2.70 2.81 0.40
N ILE A 68 3.84 2.37 -0.11
CA ILE A 68 4.80 1.48 0.56
C ILE A 68 6.07 2.28 0.82
N ILE A 69 6.30 2.69 2.08
CA ILE A 69 7.39 3.59 2.47
C ILE A 69 8.47 2.81 3.22
N MET A 70 9.71 2.97 2.80
CA MET A 70 10.89 2.48 3.50
C MET A 70 11.26 3.44 4.63
N ASP A 71 11.26 2.96 5.87
CA ASP A 71 11.62 3.74 7.06
C ASP A 71 13.16 3.86 7.23
N LYS A 72 13.58 4.65 8.21
CA LYS A 72 15.00 4.83 8.56
C LYS A 72 15.73 3.54 8.93
N ASN A 73 15.00 2.50 9.32
CA ASN A 73 15.55 1.17 9.58
C ASN A 73 15.57 0.31 8.31
N LYS A 74 15.25 0.89 7.15
CA LYS A 74 15.20 0.25 5.82
C LYS A 74 14.12 -0.82 5.69
N TYR A 75 13.03 -0.75 6.50
CA TYR A 75 11.88 -1.63 6.40
C TYR A 75 10.73 -0.92 5.73
N PHE A 76 10.06 -1.63 4.83
CA PHE A 76 8.89 -1.09 4.16
C PHE A 76 7.65 -1.20 5.05
N ASN A 77 6.89 -0.12 5.09
CA ASN A 77 5.65 0.00 5.84
C ASN A 77 4.55 0.50 4.92
N LEU A 78 3.36 -0.03 5.12
CA LEU A 78 2.18 0.36 4.38
C LEU A 78 1.56 1.59 5.02
N ILE A 79 1.22 2.59 4.18
CA ILE A 79 0.63 3.86 4.58
C ILE A 79 -0.63 4.14 3.76
N ASP A 80 -1.34 5.22 4.10
CA ASP A 80 -2.54 5.72 3.42
C ASP A 80 -3.73 4.75 3.47
N PHE A 81 -4.43 4.80 4.59
CA PHE A 81 -5.63 4.00 4.86
C PHE A 81 -6.93 4.71 4.46
N SER A 82 -6.87 5.76 3.64
CA SER A 82 -8.04 6.58 3.26
C SER A 82 -9.12 5.77 2.52
N PHE A 83 -8.73 4.69 1.85
CA PHE A 83 -9.64 3.77 1.16
C PHE A 83 -9.93 2.49 1.94
N SER A 84 -9.35 2.30 3.12
CA SER A 84 -9.50 1.06 3.88
C SER A 84 -10.91 0.88 4.42
N ILE A 85 -11.32 -0.37 4.55
CA ILE A 85 -12.62 -0.73 5.12
C ILE A 85 -12.46 -1.82 6.18
N ASP A 86 -13.37 -1.77 7.17
CA ASP A 86 -13.60 -2.87 8.07
C ASP A 86 -14.45 -3.95 7.36
N TYR A 87 -13.88 -5.14 7.24
CA TYR A 87 -14.51 -6.28 6.56
C TYR A 87 -15.35 -7.14 7.52
N SER A 88 -15.29 -6.90 8.83
CA SER A 88 -16.12 -7.58 9.83
C SER A 88 -17.60 -7.20 9.70
N GLU A 89 -17.89 -6.00 9.21
CA GLU A 89 -19.24 -5.55 8.91
C GLU A 89 -19.72 -6.18 7.59
N LYS A 90 -20.67 -7.11 7.67
CA LYS A 90 -21.27 -7.85 6.54
C LYS A 90 -22.00 -6.99 5.50
N ASN A 91 -21.94 -5.70 5.61
CA ASN A 91 -22.52 -4.78 4.64
C ASN A 91 -21.61 -4.70 3.41
N ASN A 92 -21.79 -5.64 2.47
CA ASN A 92 -21.26 -5.59 1.10
C ASN A 92 -21.78 -4.33 0.36
N LYS A 93 -21.43 -3.14 0.85
CA LYS A 93 -21.75 -1.92 0.15
C LYS A 93 -20.92 -1.93 -1.15
N ARG A 94 -21.62 -1.94 -2.29
CA ARG A 94 -21.01 -1.63 -3.59
C ARG A 94 -20.38 -0.26 -3.46
N ILE A 95 -19.06 -0.21 -3.46
CA ILE A 95 -18.35 1.05 -3.24
C ILE A 95 -17.96 1.58 -4.61
N ASN A 96 -18.31 2.84 -4.87
CA ASN A 96 -17.85 3.55 -6.06
C ASN A 96 -16.32 3.67 -5.99
N LEU A 97 -15.65 3.09 -6.97
CA LEU A 97 -14.21 3.00 -7.00
C LEU A 97 -13.65 3.96 -8.02
N ILE A 98 -12.82 4.87 -7.52
CA ILE A 98 -11.82 5.53 -8.34
C ILE A 98 -10.57 4.65 -8.25
N THR A 99 -10.31 3.83 -9.26
CA THR A 99 -9.13 2.96 -9.27
C THR A 99 -8.34 3.15 -10.55
N TYR A 100 -7.03 3.10 -10.40
CA TYR A 100 -6.13 3.07 -11.55
C TYR A 100 -6.27 1.70 -12.26
N TYR A 101 -6.80 1.68 -13.46
CA TYR A 101 -7.07 0.48 -14.25
C TYR A 101 -5.92 -0.53 -14.29
N GLN A 102 -4.68 -0.03 -14.33
CA GLN A 102 -3.47 -0.85 -14.51
C GLN A 102 -3.16 -1.82 -13.33
N VAL A 103 -3.64 -1.51 -12.13
CA VAL A 103 -3.43 -2.32 -10.92
C VAL A 103 -4.73 -2.86 -10.34
N THR A 104 -5.84 -2.66 -11.05
CA THR A 104 -7.17 -3.06 -10.58
C THR A 104 -7.39 -4.55 -10.77
N PRO A 105 -7.70 -5.30 -9.71
CA PRO A 105 -8.00 -6.72 -9.81
C PRO A 105 -9.20 -6.99 -10.72
N PRO A 106 -9.20 -8.11 -11.50
CA PRO A 106 -10.27 -8.43 -12.45
C PRO A 106 -11.66 -8.51 -11.80
N GLU A 107 -11.75 -9.05 -10.59
CA GLU A 107 -13.02 -9.15 -9.84
C GLU A 107 -13.62 -7.78 -9.52
N MET A 108 -12.78 -6.77 -9.33
CA MET A 108 -13.22 -5.40 -9.08
C MET A 108 -13.81 -4.76 -10.33
N LEU A 109 -13.18 -4.99 -11.48
CA LEU A 109 -13.70 -4.50 -12.76
C LEU A 109 -15.04 -5.15 -13.10
N LYS A 110 -15.16 -6.46 -12.84
CA LYS A 110 -16.31 -7.27 -13.23
C LYS A 110 -17.48 -7.17 -12.24
N TYR A 111 -17.19 -7.25 -10.94
CA TYR A 111 -18.22 -7.41 -9.91
C TYR A 111 -18.32 -6.25 -8.94
N LYS A 112 -17.38 -5.27 -9.02
CA LYS A 112 -17.24 -4.15 -8.08
C LYS A 112 -17.17 -4.61 -6.62
N CYS A 113 -16.55 -5.77 -6.40
CA CYS A 113 -16.38 -6.39 -5.10
C CYS A 113 -14.91 -6.38 -4.69
N PHE A 114 -14.68 -6.21 -3.39
CA PHE A 114 -13.37 -6.31 -2.76
C PHE A 114 -13.36 -7.42 -1.73
N ASP A 115 -12.21 -8.06 -1.62
CA ASP A 115 -11.83 -8.87 -0.49
C ASP A 115 -10.31 -8.73 -0.25
N TYR A 116 -9.76 -9.45 0.73
CA TYR A 116 -8.32 -9.46 0.99
C TYR A 116 -7.48 -9.85 -0.23
N ASN A 117 -8.02 -10.69 -1.12
CA ASN A 117 -7.33 -11.17 -2.32
C ASN A 117 -7.13 -10.06 -3.35
N SER A 118 -7.95 -9.02 -3.31
CA SER A 118 -7.77 -7.84 -4.14
C SER A 118 -6.47 -7.11 -3.80
N ASP A 119 -6.11 -7.02 -2.52
CA ASP A 119 -4.84 -6.45 -2.08
C ASP A 119 -3.65 -7.34 -2.49
N TYR A 120 -3.81 -8.67 -2.45
CA TYR A 120 -2.76 -9.61 -2.89
C TYR A 120 -2.50 -9.52 -4.40
N TYR A 121 -3.56 -9.37 -5.20
CA TYR A 121 -3.41 -9.12 -6.63
C TYR A 121 -2.63 -7.84 -6.92
N ARG A 122 -2.93 -6.76 -6.20
CA ARG A 122 -2.21 -5.50 -6.33
C ARG A 122 -0.74 -5.63 -5.94
N LEU A 123 -0.42 -6.40 -4.91
CA LEU A 123 0.96 -6.76 -4.59
C LEU A 123 1.63 -7.50 -5.77
N GLY A 124 0.92 -8.45 -6.39
CA GLY A 124 1.39 -9.12 -7.62
C GLY A 124 1.69 -8.14 -8.74
N SER A 125 0.81 -7.15 -8.96
CA SER A 125 1.01 -6.11 -9.98
C SER A 125 2.23 -5.23 -9.69
N ILE A 126 2.54 -4.96 -8.42
CA ILE A 126 3.75 -4.24 -8.01
C ILE A 126 5.00 -5.09 -8.30
N ILE A 127 5.02 -6.36 -7.89
CA ILE A 127 6.13 -7.28 -8.15
C ILE A 127 6.37 -7.38 -9.66
N TYR A 128 5.31 -7.53 -10.44
CA TYR A 128 5.38 -7.56 -11.90
C TYR A 128 6.05 -6.29 -12.44
N TYR A 129 5.60 -5.11 -11.99
CA TYR A 129 6.20 -3.85 -12.43
C TYR A 129 7.68 -3.74 -12.07
N LEU A 130 8.08 -4.14 -10.86
CA LEU A 130 9.47 -4.07 -10.42
C LEU A 130 10.38 -4.98 -11.27
N ILE A 131 9.85 -6.11 -11.78
CA ILE A 131 10.56 -7.04 -12.64
C ILE A 131 10.60 -6.56 -14.10
N PHE A 132 9.43 -6.21 -14.66
CA PHE A 132 9.25 -6.00 -16.11
C PHE A 132 9.20 -4.53 -16.52
N LYS A 133 9.20 -3.59 -15.57
CA LYS A 133 9.05 -2.13 -15.80
C LYS A 133 7.76 -1.76 -16.54
N ALA A 134 6.78 -2.62 -16.47
CA ALA A 134 5.44 -2.44 -17.03
C ALA A 134 4.40 -3.07 -16.11
N TYR A 135 3.17 -2.61 -16.14
CA TYR A 135 2.08 -3.31 -15.47
C TYR A 135 1.59 -4.50 -16.29
N PRO A 136 1.02 -5.52 -15.63
CA PRO A 136 0.48 -6.67 -16.33
C PRO A 136 -0.62 -6.22 -17.30
N ASN A 137 -0.47 -6.59 -18.58
CA ASN A 137 -1.48 -6.31 -19.58
C ASN A 137 -2.62 -7.31 -19.48
N PHE A 138 -3.86 -6.81 -19.40
CA PHE A 138 -5.02 -7.66 -19.55
C PHE A 138 -5.15 -8.07 -21.02
N VAL A 139 -4.81 -9.29 -21.35
CA VAL A 139 -5.12 -9.84 -22.66
C VAL A 139 -6.63 -10.06 -22.76
N LYS A 140 -7.19 -9.56 -23.86
CA LYS A 140 -8.59 -9.56 -24.27
C LYS A 140 -9.52 -10.52 -23.53
N ILE A 141 -10.63 -9.96 -23.04
CA ILE A 141 -11.81 -10.69 -22.65
C ILE A 141 -12.30 -11.53 -23.83
N GLN A 142 -11.92 -12.80 -23.90
CA GLN A 142 -12.67 -13.78 -24.68
C GLN A 142 -13.79 -14.30 -23.79
N LYS A 143 -15.00 -13.93 -24.15
CA LYS A 143 -16.33 -14.46 -23.72
C LYS A 143 -16.43 -15.11 -22.32
N ASN A 144 -15.82 -14.65 -21.27
CA ASN A 144 -15.96 -15.02 -19.85
C ASN A 144 -14.66 -15.28 -19.06
N ASN A 145 -13.48 -15.29 -19.68
CA ASN A 145 -12.23 -15.46 -18.95
C ASN A 145 -11.26 -14.35 -19.28
N THR A 146 -10.87 -13.58 -18.26
CA THR A 146 -9.78 -12.61 -18.36
C THR A 146 -8.51 -13.37 -17.98
N TYR A 147 -7.60 -13.54 -18.93
CA TYR A 147 -6.27 -14.09 -18.67
C TYR A 147 -5.26 -12.96 -18.69
N ILE A 148 -4.28 -13.03 -17.80
CA ILE A 148 -3.09 -12.22 -17.88
C ILE A 148 -2.05 -13.05 -18.61
N GLU A 149 -1.68 -12.60 -19.80
CA GLU A 149 -0.54 -13.18 -20.48
C GLU A 149 0.72 -12.49 -19.94
N VAL A 150 1.45 -13.20 -19.10
CA VAL A 150 2.78 -12.77 -18.68
C VAL A 150 3.76 -13.21 -19.74
N ASN A 151 4.28 -12.26 -20.52
CA ASN A 151 5.32 -12.56 -21.50
C ASN A 151 6.65 -12.74 -20.75
N TYR A 152 7.06 -13.98 -20.54
CA TYR A 152 8.29 -14.36 -19.81
C TYR A 152 9.57 -14.31 -20.67
N LYS A 153 9.54 -13.72 -21.85
CA LYS A 153 10.74 -13.59 -22.66
C LYS A 153 11.73 -12.68 -21.91
N ASP A 154 12.89 -13.21 -21.60
CA ASP A 154 14.05 -12.53 -20.99
C ASP A 154 14.16 -12.45 -19.45
N ILE A 155 13.58 -13.38 -18.70
CA ILE A 155 13.70 -13.40 -17.24
C ILE A 155 14.91 -14.25 -16.78
N LYS A 156 16.11 -13.87 -17.18
CA LYS A 156 17.33 -14.60 -16.76
C LYS A 156 17.76 -14.29 -15.31
N ASN A 157 17.23 -13.23 -14.71
CA ASN A 157 17.71 -12.69 -13.44
C ASN A 157 16.82 -13.05 -12.22
N TYR A 158 15.74 -13.78 -12.43
CA TYR A 158 14.79 -14.13 -11.36
C TYR A 158 14.53 -15.63 -11.35
N SER A 159 14.41 -16.19 -10.16
CA SER A 159 14.19 -17.63 -9.97
C SER A 159 12.80 -18.08 -10.43
N GLU A 160 12.68 -19.37 -10.79
CA GLU A 160 11.38 -19.98 -11.08
C GLU A 160 10.39 -19.81 -9.94
N ASN A 161 10.85 -19.89 -8.69
CA ASN A 161 10.02 -19.67 -7.52
C ASN A 161 9.48 -18.24 -7.42
N CYS A 162 10.25 -17.22 -7.83
CA CYS A 162 9.80 -15.84 -7.91
C CYS A 162 8.66 -15.70 -8.91
N ILE A 163 8.84 -16.29 -10.09
CA ILE A 163 7.85 -16.24 -11.18
C ILE A 163 6.60 -17.05 -10.83
N ASP A 164 6.74 -18.20 -10.19
CA ASP A 164 5.59 -19.00 -9.72
C ASP A 164 4.79 -18.23 -8.67
N PHE A 165 5.45 -17.55 -7.71
CA PHE A 165 4.77 -16.71 -6.73
C PHE A 165 4.00 -15.57 -7.40
N LEU A 166 4.63 -14.88 -8.34
CA LEU A 166 4.01 -13.82 -9.12
C LEU A 166 2.76 -14.31 -9.86
N ASN A 167 2.87 -15.45 -10.55
CA ASN A 167 1.76 -16.07 -11.26
C ASN A 167 0.58 -16.37 -10.35
N LYS A 168 0.85 -16.94 -9.16
CA LYS A 168 -0.16 -17.28 -8.18
C LYS A 168 -0.86 -16.06 -7.58
N LEU A 169 -0.18 -14.91 -7.48
CA LEU A 169 -0.78 -13.64 -7.07
C LEU A 169 -1.68 -13.03 -8.16
N LEU A 170 -1.30 -13.19 -9.44
CA LEU A 170 -2.00 -12.58 -10.57
C LEU A 170 -3.12 -13.46 -11.15
N ILE A 171 -3.47 -14.58 -10.53
CA ILE A 171 -4.63 -15.39 -10.93
C ILE A 171 -5.89 -14.52 -10.92
N SER A 172 -6.58 -14.48 -12.06
CA SER A 172 -7.79 -13.67 -12.26
C SER A 172 -8.96 -14.08 -11.37
N GLU A 173 -9.09 -15.38 -11.09
CA GLU A 173 -10.14 -15.91 -10.22
C GLU A 173 -9.70 -15.83 -8.75
N PRO A 174 -10.33 -14.98 -7.90
CA PRO A 174 -9.88 -14.76 -6.51
C PRO A 174 -9.81 -16.07 -5.70
N LYS A 175 -10.73 -16.99 -5.91
CA LYS A 175 -10.79 -18.28 -5.16
C LYS A 175 -9.61 -19.20 -5.43
N LYS A 176 -8.94 -19.04 -6.57
CA LYS A 176 -7.73 -19.80 -6.96
C LYS A 176 -6.44 -19.05 -6.64
N ARG A 177 -6.53 -17.74 -6.33
CA ARG A 177 -5.39 -16.90 -6.02
C ARG A 177 -4.77 -17.33 -4.70
N ILE A 178 -3.43 -17.34 -4.63
CA ILE A 178 -2.70 -17.64 -3.40
C ILE A 178 -3.13 -16.66 -2.29
N GLY A 179 -3.32 -17.19 -1.08
CA GLY A 179 -3.78 -16.40 0.07
C GLY A 179 -5.30 -16.36 0.22
N PHE A 180 -6.09 -16.93 -0.71
CA PHE A 180 -7.55 -16.91 -0.62
C PHE A 180 -8.04 -17.52 0.70
N ARG A 181 -7.58 -18.69 1.05
CA ARG A 181 -8.01 -19.37 2.28
C ARG A 181 -7.34 -18.75 3.50
N ASN A 182 -6.03 -18.53 3.40
CA ASN A 182 -5.23 -18.02 4.50
C ASN A 182 -4.00 -17.29 3.97
N ILE A 183 -3.70 -16.11 4.53
CA ILE A 183 -2.50 -15.33 4.14
C ILE A 183 -1.19 -16.08 4.37
N ASN A 184 -1.16 -17.07 5.26
CA ASN A 184 0.02 -17.91 5.47
C ASN A 184 0.41 -18.72 4.23
N GLU A 185 -0.49 -18.88 3.24
CA GLU A 185 -0.13 -19.47 1.94
C GLU A 185 0.96 -18.65 1.24
N LEU A 186 0.89 -17.29 1.34
CA LEU A 186 1.93 -16.42 0.81
C LEU A 186 3.26 -16.62 1.54
N LYS A 187 3.22 -16.67 2.88
CA LYS A 187 4.42 -16.81 3.72
C LYS A 187 5.10 -18.18 3.53
N LYS A 188 4.34 -19.22 3.25
CA LYS A 188 4.82 -20.60 3.07
C LYS A 188 5.21 -20.94 1.63
N HIS A 189 5.04 -20.00 0.68
CA HIS A 189 5.41 -20.25 -0.70
C HIS A 189 6.91 -20.53 -0.85
N SER A 190 7.27 -21.38 -1.83
CA SER A 190 8.66 -21.81 -2.08
C SER A 190 9.62 -20.64 -2.30
N TRP A 191 9.14 -19.51 -2.82
CA TRP A 191 9.95 -18.31 -2.97
C TRP A 191 10.48 -17.78 -1.64
N PHE A 192 9.79 -18.02 -0.53
CA PHE A 192 10.20 -17.63 0.82
C PHE A 192 10.86 -18.78 1.61
N THR A 193 11.28 -19.87 0.96
CA THR A 193 12.01 -20.95 1.64
C THR A 193 13.26 -20.38 2.32
N GLY A 194 13.43 -20.68 3.62
CA GLY A 194 14.53 -20.15 4.42
C GLY A 194 14.35 -18.70 4.92
N PHE A 195 13.30 -18.02 4.52
CA PHE A 195 13.04 -16.65 4.98
C PHE A 195 12.50 -16.63 6.42
N ASN A 196 13.14 -15.86 7.29
CA ASN A 196 12.79 -15.82 8.72
C ASN A 196 11.78 -14.73 9.03
N TRP A 197 10.50 -15.06 8.98
CA TRP A 197 9.38 -14.16 9.26
C TRP A 197 9.41 -13.55 10.67
N ASN A 198 9.83 -14.33 11.69
CA ASN A 198 9.94 -13.82 13.06
C ASN A 198 11.06 -12.77 13.18
N LYS A 199 12.17 -12.94 12.44
CA LYS A 199 13.21 -11.90 12.39
C LYS A 199 12.74 -10.67 11.63
N LEU A 200 11.92 -10.82 10.58
CA LEU A 200 11.32 -9.70 9.86
C LEU A 200 10.44 -8.88 10.80
N GLU A 201 9.51 -9.52 11.50
CA GLU A 201 8.59 -8.89 12.44
C GLU A 201 9.33 -8.10 13.52
N LYS A 202 10.40 -8.69 14.07
CA LYS A 202 11.26 -8.06 15.08
C LYS A 202 12.26 -7.05 14.50
N LYS A 203 12.19 -6.76 13.20
CA LYS A 203 13.14 -5.90 12.47
C LYS A 203 14.62 -6.29 12.69
N LYS A 204 14.91 -7.61 12.69
CA LYS A 204 16.24 -8.19 12.89
C LYS A 204 16.87 -8.76 11.62
N ILE A 205 16.26 -8.56 10.45
CA ILE A 205 16.84 -8.90 9.14
C ILE A 205 17.61 -7.67 8.64
N ASN A 206 18.83 -7.89 8.16
CA ASN A 206 19.54 -6.83 7.45
C ASN A 206 18.82 -6.55 6.12
N SER A 207 18.32 -5.33 5.95
CA SER A 207 17.66 -4.93 4.70
C SER A 207 18.66 -4.93 3.55
N PRO A 208 18.30 -5.46 2.37
CA PRO A 208 19.14 -5.38 1.17
C PRO A 208 19.09 -3.99 0.51
N PHE A 209 18.38 -3.03 1.07
CA PHE A 209 18.31 -1.67 0.60
C PHE A 209 19.34 -0.77 1.31
N LYS A 210 19.85 0.22 0.58
CA LYS A 210 20.70 1.27 1.16
C LYS A 210 19.87 2.51 1.44
N LEU A 211 20.15 3.22 2.52
CA LEU A 211 19.62 4.56 2.74
C LEU A 211 20.33 5.52 1.77
N ILE A 212 19.53 6.34 1.12
CA ILE A 212 20.05 7.44 0.29
C ILE A 212 19.87 8.70 1.13
N GLU A 213 20.92 9.08 1.86
CA GLU A 213 20.88 10.15 2.88
C GLU A 213 20.43 11.52 2.35
N ASN A 214 20.55 11.75 1.03
CA ASN A 214 20.25 13.06 0.42
C ASN A 214 18.89 13.13 -0.31
N GLN A 215 18.05 12.10 -0.24
CA GLN A 215 16.80 12.02 -1.00
C GLN A 215 15.61 11.59 -0.15
N ILE A 216 15.53 12.11 1.06
CA ILE A 216 14.26 12.07 1.80
C ILE A 216 13.30 12.91 0.97
N ASP A 217 12.34 12.24 0.36
CA ASP A 217 11.37 12.89 -0.50
C ASP A 217 10.54 13.90 0.32
N GLN A 218 10.98 15.16 0.28
CA GLN A 218 10.28 16.27 0.92
C GLN A 218 8.92 16.53 0.27
N THR A 219 8.59 15.88 -0.85
CA THR A 219 7.35 16.09 -1.59
C THR A 219 6.13 15.53 -0.88
N LEU A 220 6.29 14.55 0.02
CA LEU A 220 5.23 14.07 0.90
C LEU A 220 5.05 14.90 2.18
N CYS A 221 6.00 15.78 2.47
CA CYS A 221 5.85 16.74 3.54
C CYS A 221 5.09 17.96 3.01
N ILE A 222 3.81 18.04 3.25
CA ILE A 222 3.17 19.36 3.27
C ILE A 222 3.79 20.09 4.45
N LYS A 223 4.86 20.86 4.19
CA LYS A 223 5.30 21.92 5.11
C LYS A 223 4.11 22.86 5.21
N ILE A 224 3.33 22.73 6.26
CA ILE A 224 2.33 23.74 6.59
C ILE A 224 3.14 24.96 7.01
N SER A 225 3.49 25.78 6.04
CA SER A 225 3.94 27.12 6.36
C SER A 225 2.72 27.82 6.99
N ILE A 226 2.88 28.28 8.23
CA ILE A 226 1.84 29.01 8.98
C ILE A 226 1.42 30.30 8.24
N SER A 227 2.06 30.63 7.14
CA SER A 227 1.75 31.74 6.25
C SER A 227 0.61 31.46 5.26
N ASP A 228 0.13 30.23 5.16
CA ASP A 228 -0.97 29.90 4.28
C ASP A 228 -2.30 30.41 4.87
N LYS A 229 -2.60 31.67 4.52
CA LYS A 229 -3.77 32.42 4.99
C LYS A 229 -5.10 31.71 4.71
N ASN A 230 -5.14 30.71 3.84
CA ASN A 230 -6.33 29.98 3.47
C ASN A 230 -6.68 28.85 4.47
N LEU A 231 -5.70 28.31 5.18
CA LEU A 231 -5.94 27.33 6.27
C LEU A 231 -6.44 27.98 7.57
N ILE A 232 -6.39 29.29 7.70
CA ILE A 232 -6.66 30.03 8.95
C ILE A 232 -8.04 30.72 8.91
N ARG A 233 -8.89 30.48 7.93
CA ARG A 233 -10.23 31.09 7.88
C ARG A 233 -11.28 30.45 8.80
N TYR A 234 -10.86 29.77 9.87
CA TYR A 234 -11.81 29.25 10.85
C TYR A 234 -11.96 30.17 12.05
N LYS A 235 -13.09 30.85 12.10
CA LYS A 235 -13.57 31.66 13.23
C LYS A 235 -14.10 30.75 14.35
N SER A 236 -13.25 30.17 15.16
CA SER A 236 -13.58 29.89 16.56
C SER A 236 -12.32 30.04 17.41
N ASN A 237 -12.36 31.00 18.31
CA ASN A 237 -11.18 31.42 19.10
C ASN A 237 -10.60 30.34 20.02
N SER A 238 -11.35 29.31 20.36
CA SER A 238 -10.91 28.22 21.25
C SER A 238 -10.07 27.13 20.53
N LYS A 239 -10.38 26.85 19.26
CA LYS A 239 -9.67 25.79 18.51
C LYS A 239 -8.30 26.25 17.97
N LYS A 240 -8.13 27.55 17.75
CA LYS A 240 -6.88 28.16 17.23
C LYS A 240 -5.67 27.91 18.13
N ASN A 241 -5.88 27.83 19.45
CA ASN A 241 -4.81 27.61 20.43
C ASN A 241 -4.35 26.14 20.48
N ILE A 242 -5.28 25.18 20.26
CA ILE A 242 -4.96 23.74 20.24
C ILE A 242 -4.08 23.41 19.02
N TYR A 243 -4.38 23.97 17.85
CA TYR A 243 -3.57 23.73 16.63
C TYR A 243 -2.18 24.32 16.74
N LYS A 244 -2.05 25.54 17.29
CA LYS A 244 -0.74 26.17 17.52
C LYS A 244 0.11 25.39 18.52
N SER A 245 -0.49 24.79 19.55
CA SER A 245 0.23 23.97 20.52
C SER A 245 0.65 22.62 19.93
N LEU A 246 -0.21 21.97 19.13
CA LEU A 246 0.11 20.72 18.44
C LEU A 246 1.25 20.91 17.41
N ILE A 247 1.17 21.97 16.60
CA ILE A 247 2.21 22.27 15.58
C ILE A 247 3.55 22.62 16.24
N LYS A 248 3.55 23.28 17.39
CA LYS A 248 4.80 23.57 18.14
C LYS A 248 5.42 22.34 18.80
N GLN A 249 4.64 21.30 19.05
CA GLN A 249 5.09 20.10 19.74
C GLN A 249 5.73 19.05 18.83
N PHE A 250 5.54 19.18 17.51
CA PHE A 250 6.02 18.23 16.52
C PHE A 250 6.72 18.96 15.38
N ASP A 251 7.99 18.69 15.17
CA ASP A 251 8.79 19.26 14.08
C ASP A 251 8.27 18.86 12.70
N TYR A 252 7.57 17.71 12.60
CA TYR A 252 6.97 17.19 11.37
C TYR A 252 5.63 16.49 11.66
N ILE A 253 4.58 16.93 10.99
CA ILE A 253 3.24 16.34 11.04
C ILE A 253 2.79 16.00 9.63
N ASN A 254 2.25 14.80 9.44
CA ASN A 254 1.57 14.42 8.22
C ASN A 254 0.07 14.65 8.39
N ILE A 255 -0.52 15.49 7.54
CA ILE A 255 -1.97 15.74 7.54
C ILE A 255 -2.57 15.10 6.29
N ILE A 256 -3.43 14.12 6.51
CA ILE A 256 -4.22 13.51 5.45
C ILE A 256 -5.54 14.25 5.38
N ILE A 257 -5.83 14.86 4.23
CA ILE A 257 -7.09 15.54 3.97
C ILE A 257 -7.99 14.58 3.19
N LEU A 258 -9.11 14.19 3.79
CA LEU A 258 -10.15 13.41 3.12
C LEU A 258 -11.19 14.39 2.56
N ASN A 259 -11.12 14.64 1.25
CA ASN A 259 -12.08 15.49 0.56
C ASN A 259 -13.41 14.73 0.38
N ASN A 260 -14.51 15.41 0.71
CA ASN A 260 -15.92 14.98 0.53
C ASN A 260 -16.46 13.95 1.53
N ILE A 261 -17.18 14.48 2.51
CA ILE A 261 -18.05 13.73 3.43
C ILE A 261 -19.17 12.95 2.70
N ASN A 262 -19.43 13.25 1.42
CA ASN A 262 -20.48 12.62 0.62
C ASN A 262 -20.30 11.10 0.34
N TYR A 263 -19.25 10.49 0.83
CA TYR A 263 -19.01 9.05 0.70
C TYR A 263 -19.31 8.22 1.96
N LEU A 264 -19.77 8.89 3.04
CA LEU A 264 -20.05 8.24 4.33
C LEU A 264 -21.54 8.03 4.63
N ASN A 265 -22.44 8.34 3.67
CA ASN A 265 -23.88 8.08 3.73
C ASN A 265 -24.29 6.92 2.83
#